data_edecf4c1d491046d143c645cfeb5df57
#
_entry.id   edecf4c1d491046d143c645cfeb5df57
#
_cell.length_a   1.000
_cell.length_b   1.000
_cell.length_c   1.000
_cell.angle_alpha   90.00
_cell.angle_beta   90.00
_cell.angle_gamma   90.00
#
_symmetry.space_group_name_H-M   'P 1'
#
loop_
_entity.id
_entity.type
_entity.pdbx_description
1 polymer ?
#
loop_
_entity_poly.entity_id
_entity_poly.type
_entity_poly.pdbx_seq_one_letter_code
_entity_poly.pdbx_strand_id
1 'polypeptide(L)'
;MHKILLIMESLIQFEVVFMQEASEFLKDLQPQARKKIYYNIAKVANGLKDSDLFKKTDGASDLWEFRTLYDGIQYRLLAFWDEQEKRLVVATHGFVKKTWKIPKKEIVRAEALRKKYYESK
;
A
#
# COMPACT_ATOMS: atom_id res chain seq x y z
N MET A 1 26.30 14.92 -15.63
CA MET A 1 25.93 13.51 -15.42
C MET A 1 25.58 13.21 -13.97
N HIS A 2 26.45 13.64 -13.08
CA HIS A 2 26.27 13.40 -11.65
C HIS A 2 24.94 13.96 -11.12
N LYS A 3 24.59 15.19 -11.52
CA LYS A 3 23.33 15.81 -11.08
C LYS A 3 22.09 15.07 -11.60
N ILE A 4 22.19 14.53 -12.82
CA ILE A 4 21.06 13.78 -13.41
C ILE A 4 20.80 12.50 -12.62
N LEU A 5 21.86 11.78 -12.24
CA LEU A 5 21.72 10.57 -11.42
C LEU A 5 21.09 10.86 -10.07
N LEU A 6 21.51 11.95 -9.41
CA LEU A 6 20.94 12.34 -8.13
C LEU A 6 19.45 12.67 -8.24
N ILE A 7 19.05 13.36 -9.32
CA ILE A 7 17.64 13.69 -9.55
C ILE A 7 16.82 12.42 -9.75
N MET A 8 17.32 11.47 -10.55
CA MET A 8 16.63 10.21 -10.79
C MET A 8 16.46 9.40 -9.51
N GLU A 9 17.51 9.33 -8.69
CA GLU A 9 17.44 8.64 -7.40
C GLU A 9 16.43 9.30 -6.47
N SER A 10 16.32 10.63 -6.49
CA SER A 10 15.40 11.34 -5.63
C SER A 10 13.93 11.18 -6.04
N LEU A 11 13.64 10.71 -7.26
CA LEU A 11 12.27 10.45 -7.71
C LEU A 11 11.69 9.17 -7.08
N ILE A 12 12.56 8.23 -6.72
CA ILE A 12 12.12 6.99 -6.07
C ILE A 12 12.10 7.24 -4.56
N GLN A 13 10.90 7.30 -3.98
CA GLN A 13 10.72 7.58 -2.57
C GLN A 13 10.73 6.32 -1.72
N PHE A 14 10.11 5.24 -2.21
CA PHE A 14 10.09 3.99 -1.46
C PHE A 14 9.77 2.82 -2.37
N GLU A 15 10.12 1.63 -1.92
CA GLU A 15 9.78 0.38 -2.57
C GLU A 15 8.54 -0.20 -1.90
N VAL A 16 7.77 -0.97 -2.65
CA VAL A 16 6.57 -1.64 -2.14
C VAL A 16 6.69 -3.14 -2.38
N VAL A 17 6.50 -3.92 -1.33
CA VAL A 17 6.41 -5.36 -1.44
C VAL A 17 5.04 -5.80 -0.96
N PHE A 18 4.57 -6.93 -1.48
CA PHE A 18 3.23 -7.44 -1.20
C PHE A 18 3.36 -8.75 -0.45
N MET A 19 2.69 -8.85 0.71
CA MET A 19 2.53 -10.14 1.36
C MET A 19 1.63 -11.02 0.50
N GLN A 20 1.64 -12.31 0.74
CA GLN A 20 0.86 -13.26 -0.05
C GLN A 20 -0.62 -12.88 -0.10
N GLU A 21 -1.18 -12.43 1.01
CA GLU A 21 -2.59 -12.05 1.09
C GLU A 21 -2.91 -10.86 0.19
N ALA A 22 -2.01 -9.88 0.10
CA ALA A 22 -2.18 -8.75 -0.82
C ALA A 22 -2.11 -9.21 -2.28
N SER A 23 -1.14 -10.07 -2.59
CA SER A 23 -0.98 -10.60 -3.95
C SER A 23 -2.21 -11.41 -4.37
N GLU A 24 -2.75 -12.23 -3.48
CA GLU A 24 -3.95 -13.02 -3.76
C GLU A 24 -5.16 -12.13 -4.02
N PHE A 25 -5.34 -11.09 -3.22
CA PHE A 25 -6.42 -10.13 -3.44
C PHE A 25 -6.32 -9.51 -4.83
N LEU A 26 -5.15 -9.04 -5.20
CA LEU A 26 -4.93 -8.39 -6.51
C LEU A 26 -5.14 -9.36 -7.66
N LYS A 27 -4.69 -10.58 -7.51
CA LYS A 27 -4.80 -11.62 -8.53
C LYS A 27 -6.26 -11.91 -8.90
N ASP A 28 -7.16 -11.84 -7.94
CA ASP A 28 -8.57 -12.17 -8.14
C ASP A 28 -9.39 -11.01 -8.72
N LEU A 29 -8.78 -9.84 -8.88
CA LEU A 29 -9.47 -8.67 -9.44
C LEU A 29 -9.49 -8.71 -10.96
N GLN A 30 -10.45 -7.97 -11.54
CA GLN A 30 -10.46 -7.72 -12.97
C GLN A 30 -9.14 -7.04 -13.38
N PRO A 31 -8.59 -7.36 -14.58
CA PRO A 31 -7.31 -6.81 -15.00
C PRO A 31 -7.24 -5.28 -14.97
N GLN A 32 -8.31 -4.59 -15.38
CA GLN A 32 -8.31 -3.13 -15.41
C GLN A 32 -8.24 -2.53 -13.99
N ALA A 33 -8.96 -3.12 -13.03
CA ALA A 33 -8.90 -2.66 -11.64
C ALA A 33 -7.50 -2.87 -11.07
N ARG A 34 -6.93 -4.05 -11.31
CA ARG A 34 -5.57 -4.38 -10.85
C ARG A 34 -4.53 -3.43 -11.43
N LYS A 35 -4.62 -3.13 -12.74
CA LYS A 35 -3.71 -2.18 -13.40
C LYS A 35 -3.81 -0.81 -12.76
N LYS A 36 -5.02 -0.34 -12.46
CA LYS A 36 -5.22 0.97 -11.84
C LYS A 36 -4.59 1.02 -10.46
N ILE A 37 -4.74 -0.04 -9.70
CA ILE A 37 -4.13 -0.13 -8.36
C ILE A 37 -2.61 -0.05 -8.46
N TYR A 38 -1.99 -0.86 -9.32
CA TYR A 38 -0.54 -0.82 -9.52
C TYR A 38 -0.06 0.55 -10.00
N TYR A 39 -0.82 1.15 -10.90
CA TYR A 39 -0.48 2.48 -11.42
C TYR A 39 -0.47 3.51 -10.29
N ASN A 40 -1.50 3.50 -9.43
CA ASN A 40 -1.59 4.42 -8.31
C ASN A 40 -0.47 4.19 -7.29
N ILE A 41 -0.16 2.93 -7.01
CA ILE A 41 0.94 2.58 -6.11
C ILE A 41 2.27 3.10 -6.66
N ALA A 42 2.51 2.89 -7.96
CA ALA A 42 3.74 3.34 -8.60
C ALA A 42 3.89 4.86 -8.52
N LYS A 43 2.81 5.60 -8.70
CA LYS A 43 2.85 7.07 -8.61
C LYS A 43 3.32 7.53 -7.24
N VAL A 44 2.75 6.99 -6.18
CA VAL A 44 3.13 7.42 -4.82
C VAL A 44 4.52 6.90 -4.44
N ALA A 45 4.89 5.69 -4.87
CA ALA A 45 6.22 5.15 -4.63
C ALA A 45 7.29 5.99 -5.32
N ASN A 46 6.97 6.60 -6.46
CA ASN A 46 7.88 7.46 -7.21
C ASN A 46 7.85 8.92 -6.75
N GLY A 47 7.14 9.23 -5.68
CA GLY A 47 7.23 10.53 -5.05
C GLY A 47 5.98 11.40 -5.09
N LEU A 48 4.91 10.95 -5.75
CA LEU A 48 3.67 11.72 -5.74
C LEU A 48 3.08 11.72 -4.33
N LYS A 49 2.86 12.90 -3.77
CA LYS A 49 2.22 13.05 -2.47
C LYS A 49 0.74 13.36 -2.70
N ASP A 50 -0.08 12.35 -2.52
CA ASP A 50 -1.52 12.44 -2.76
C ASP A 50 -2.25 11.57 -1.74
N SER A 51 -2.93 12.21 -0.79
CA SER A 51 -3.66 11.50 0.26
C SER A 51 -4.88 10.76 -0.26
N ASP A 52 -5.33 11.05 -1.49
CA ASP A 52 -6.38 10.26 -2.12
C ASP A 52 -5.86 8.89 -2.57
N LEU A 53 -4.54 8.73 -2.70
CA LEU A 53 -3.91 7.48 -3.14
C LEU A 53 -3.16 6.75 -2.03
N PHE A 54 -2.62 7.49 -1.05
CA PHE A 54 -1.84 6.88 0.03
C PHE A 54 -1.87 7.77 1.26
N LYS A 55 -2.37 7.25 2.36
CA LYS A 55 -2.43 8.01 3.61
C LYS A 55 -2.34 7.10 4.81
N LYS A 56 -2.01 7.71 5.96
CA LYS A 56 -2.03 7.00 7.23
C LYS A 56 -3.47 6.66 7.59
N THR A 57 -3.68 5.44 8.09
CA THR A 57 -5.01 4.96 8.43
C THR A 57 -5.48 5.58 9.74
N ASP A 58 -6.66 6.18 9.73
CA ASP A 58 -7.27 6.75 10.93
C ASP A 58 -7.60 5.64 11.94
N GLY A 59 -7.32 5.91 13.21
CA GLY A 59 -7.65 4.98 14.29
C GLY A 59 -6.76 3.75 14.38
N ALA A 60 -5.65 3.74 13.66
CA ALA A 60 -4.72 2.62 13.69
C ALA A 60 -3.28 3.14 13.76
N SER A 61 -2.51 2.66 14.74
CA SER A 61 -1.11 3.01 14.90
C SER A 61 -0.28 2.40 13.79
N ASP A 62 0.50 3.23 13.11
CA ASP A 62 1.53 2.77 12.17
C ASP A 62 1.03 1.97 10.96
N LEU A 63 -0.26 2.06 10.66
CA LEU A 63 -0.82 1.50 9.43
C LEU A 63 -1.10 2.60 8.43
N TRP A 64 -0.90 2.26 7.17
CA TRP A 64 -1.15 3.14 6.02
C TRP A 64 -2.06 2.41 5.06
N GLU A 65 -2.67 3.16 4.15
CA GLU A 65 -3.56 2.57 3.16
C GLU A 65 -3.26 3.10 1.76
N PHE A 66 -3.09 2.19 0.82
CA PHE A 66 -3.13 2.52 -0.61
C PHE A 66 -4.61 2.54 -1.02
N ARG A 67 -4.99 3.58 -1.74
CA ARG A 67 -6.38 3.87 -2.06
C ARG A 67 -6.56 3.96 -3.56
N THR A 68 -7.54 3.27 -4.08
CA THR A 68 -7.89 3.34 -5.51
C THR A 68 -9.39 3.33 -5.67
N LEU A 69 -9.90 4.33 -6.40
CA LEU A 69 -11.29 4.36 -6.83
C LEU A 69 -11.30 4.01 -8.31
N TYR A 70 -12.00 2.94 -8.67
CA TYR A 70 -12.12 2.52 -10.05
C TYR A 70 -13.52 1.96 -10.29
N ASP A 71 -14.18 2.49 -11.33
CA ASP A 71 -15.53 2.06 -11.71
C ASP A 71 -16.51 2.06 -10.53
N GLY A 72 -16.43 3.11 -9.71
CA GLY A 72 -17.30 3.29 -8.54
C GLY A 72 -16.92 2.42 -7.34
N ILE A 73 -15.89 1.60 -7.44
CA ILE A 73 -15.48 0.68 -6.37
C ILE A 73 -14.27 1.23 -5.65
N GLN A 74 -14.31 1.20 -4.33
CA GLN A 74 -13.24 1.68 -3.45
C GLN A 74 -12.36 0.50 -3.05
N TYR A 75 -11.14 0.45 -3.58
CA TYR A 75 -10.17 -0.59 -3.24
C TYR A 75 -9.19 -0.05 -2.21
N ARG A 76 -8.85 -0.88 -1.24
CA ARG A 76 -7.86 -0.55 -0.21
C ARG A 76 -6.85 -1.68 -0.05
N LEU A 77 -5.58 -1.30 0.12
CA LEU A 77 -4.53 -2.20 0.58
C LEU A 77 -3.96 -1.58 1.84
N LEU A 78 -4.01 -2.29 2.95
CA LEU A 78 -3.38 -1.82 4.17
C LEU A 78 -1.91 -2.17 4.13
N ALA A 79 -1.10 -1.33 4.76
CA ALA A 79 0.35 -1.42 4.64
C ALA A 79 1.03 -0.85 5.89
N PHE A 80 2.30 -1.14 6.01
CA PHE A 80 3.14 -0.53 7.06
C PHE A 80 4.55 -0.30 6.51
N TRP A 81 5.24 0.65 7.12
CA TRP A 81 6.65 0.88 6.83
C TRP A 81 7.49 -0.11 7.60
N ASP A 82 8.42 -0.77 6.92
CA ASP A 82 9.35 -1.68 7.60
C ASP A 82 10.27 -0.86 8.52
N GLU A 83 10.39 -1.27 9.77
CA GLU A 83 11.17 -0.55 10.77
C GLU A 83 12.68 -0.66 10.55
N GLN A 84 13.11 -1.72 9.89
CA GLN A 84 14.54 -2.03 9.68
C GLN A 84 15.01 -1.63 8.29
N GLU A 85 14.15 -1.80 7.29
CA GLU A 85 14.46 -1.49 5.90
C GLU A 85 13.91 -0.12 5.55
N LYS A 86 14.74 0.87 5.56
CA LYS A 86 14.32 2.24 5.22
C LYS A 86 13.75 2.27 3.80
N ARG A 87 12.69 3.02 3.62
CA ARG A 87 12.04 3.21 2.33
C ARG A 87 11.40 1.94 1.78
N LEU A 88 10.99 1.03 2.66
CA LEU A 88 10.26 -0.17 2.28
C LEU A 88 8.87 -0.16 2.92
N VAL A 89 7.84 -0.23 2.07
CA VAL A 89 6.45 -0.34 2.50
C VAL A 89 5.96 -1.75 2.17
N VAL A 90 5.33 -2.39 3.16
CA VAL A 90 4.84 -3.76 3.04
C VAL A 90 3.31 -3.72 3.02
N ALA A 91 2.71 -4.12 1.90
CA ALA A 91 1.26 -4.24 1.80
C ALA A 91 0.82 -5.58 2.39
N THR A 92 -0.07 -5.54 3.36
CA THR A 92 -0.50 -6.74 4.09
C THR A 92 -1.58 -7.50 3.36
N HIS A 93 -2.70 -6.85 3.06
CA HIS A 93 -3.83 -7.47 2.38
C HIS A 93 -4.71 -6.38 1.78
N GLY A 94 -5.65 -6.79 0.94
CA GLY A 94 -6.57 -5.86 0.30
C GLY A 94 -8.02 -6.21 0.58
N PHE A 95 -8.89 -5.25 0.37
CA PHE A 95 -10.33 -5.44 0.50
C PHE A 95 -11.06 -4.33 -0.25
N VAL A 96 -12.34 -4.55 -0.52
CA VAL A 96 -13.23 -3.54 -1.09
C VAL A 96 -13.90 -2.80 0.07
N LYS A 97 -13.75 -1.48 0.10
CA LYS A 97 -14.31 -0.66 1.17
C LYS A 97 -15.75 -0.30 0.82
N LYS A 98 -16.69 -0.73 1.66
CA LYS A 98 -18.13 -0.49 1.48
C LYS A 98 -18.72 0.37 2.57
N THR A 99 -17.92 0.73 3.58
CA THR A 99 -18.38 1.50 4.74
C THR A 99 -17.65 2.83 4.80
N TRP A 100 -18.16 3.76 5.58
CA TRP A 100 -17.55 5.08 5.75
C TRP A 100 -16.13 4.99 6.30
N LYS A 101 -15.93 4.14 7.30
CA LYS A 101 -14.61 3.92 7.91
C LYS A 101 -14.06 2.55 7.52
N ILE A 102 -12.75 2.37 7.62
CA ILE A 102 -12.16 1.06 7.48
C ILE A 102 -12.66 0.16 8.61
N PRO A 103 -13.23 -1.01 8.31
CA PRO A 103 -13.71 -1.90 9.36
C PRO A 103 -12.58 -2.31 10.31
N LYS A 104 -12.88 -2.34 11.58
CA LYS A 104 -11.91 -2.71 12.61
C LYS A 104 -11.28 -4.08 12.35
N LYS A 105 -12.05 -5.02 11.81
CA LYS A 105 -11.54 -6.37 11.49
C LYS A 105 -10.38 -6.32 10.49
N GLU A 106 -10.40 -5.35 9.56
CA GLU A 106 -9.32 -5.21 8.59
C GLU A 106 -8.06 -4.64 9.25
N ILE A 107 -8.22 -3.72 10.18
CA ILE A 107 -7.11 -3.19 10.96
C ILE A 107 -6.46 -4.30 11.79
N VAL A 108 -7.28 -5.09 12.47
CA VAL A 108 -6.80 -6.23 13.28
C VAL A 108 -6.05 -7.23 12.40
N ARG A 109 -6.58 -7.51 11.21
CA ARG A 109 -5.93 -8.43 10.27
C ARG A 109 -4.57 -7.90 9.82
N ALA A 110 -4.49 -6.61 9.48
CA ALA A 110 -3.23 -6.00 9.06
C ALA A 110 -2.20 -6.04 10.18
N GLU A 111 -2.61 -5.79 11.42
CA GLU A 111 -1.70 -5.86 12.56
C GLU A 111 -1.18 -7.28 12.79
N ALA A 112 -2.03 -8.29 12.64
CA ALA A 112 -1.63 -9.68 12.76
C ALA A 112 -0.65 -10.06 11.64
N LEU A 113 -0.89 -9.61 10.42
CA LEU A 113 0.00 -9.85 9.29
C LEU A 113 1.34 -9.14 9.46
N ARG A 114 1.34 -7.93 10.00
CA ARG A 114 2.57 -7.21 10.33
C ARG A 114 3.41 -7.98 11.34
N LYS A 115 2.79 -8.49 12.39
CA LYS A 115 3.46 -9.31 13.38
C LYS A 115 4.09 -10.56 12.74
N LYS A 116 3.31 -11.25 11.91
CA LYS A 116 3.78 -12.42 11.18
C LYS A 116 4.98 -12.09 10.29
N TYR A 117 4.95 -10.94 9.63
CA TYR A 117 6.04 -10.49 8.77
C TYR A 117 7.35 -10.39 9.57
N TYR A 118 7.31 -9.72 10.70
CA TYR A 118 8.52 -9.57 11.53
C TYR A 118 8.99 -10.88 12.14
N GLU A 119 8.07 -11.77 12.48
CA GLU A 119 8.44 -13.10 13.00
C GLU A 119 9.12 -13.98 11.94
N SER A 120 8.88 -13.70 10.67
CA SER A 120 9.43 -14.49 9.55
C SER A 120 10.79 -13.96 9.07
N LYS A 121 11.26 -12.88 9.60
CA LYS A 121 12.52 -12.26 9.17
C LYS A 121 13.73 -12.92 9.81
#